data_a25f447592278b10d61f55c6dea853ac
#
_entry.id   a25f447592278b10d61f55c6dea853ac
#
_cell.length_a   1.000
_cell.length_b   1.000
_cell.length_c   1.000
_cell.angle_alpha   90.00
_cell.angle_beta   90.00
_cell.angle_gamma   90.00
#
_symmetry.space_group_name_H-M   'P 1'
#
loop_
_entity.id
_entity.type
_entity.pdbx_description
1 polymer ?
#
loop_
_entity_poly.entity_id
_entity_poly.type
_entity_poly.pdbx_seq_one_letter_code
_entity_poly.pdbx_strand_id
1 'polypeptide(L)'
;MNHKILSALVTGVALLAAAATSSADGTGLPGDPGRFYDGVLPVNPPPRRGPMPRATVRAPAINLALKAAQAIAEGCNQYPLGVAVVNAAGAPTLIYVPDGSDPSHGYTALRKAYTAVTFKVPTSQLVAKAQQDAAFGAKIKADPNLMAFSGGILLKVGDDIIGAIGVSGAEPGGHDEECGLKGLQQIRSLLK
;
A
#
# COMPACT_ATOMS: atom_id res chain seq x y z
N MET A 1 -59.01 -17.62 58.98
CA MET A 1 -58.71 -17.97 57.57
C MET A 1 -57.88 -16.79 56.98
N ASN A 2 -56.57 -16.97 56.90
CA ASN A 2 -55.60 -15.89 56.58
C ASN A 2 -55.19 -15.93 55.12
N HIS A 3 -55.52 -14.92 54.37
CA HIS A 3 -54.97 -14.73 53.06
C HIS A 3 -53.70 -13.87 53.14
N LYS A 4 -52.53 -14.47 52.90
CA LYS A 4 -51.27 -13.77 52.71
C LYS A 4 -51.16 -13.34 51.24
N ILE A 5 -51.11 -12.04 51.02
CA ILE A 5 -50.83 -11.43 49.73
C ILE A 5 -49.31 -11.45 49.52
N LEU A 6 -48.86 -12.18 48.49
CA LEU A 6 -47.46 -12.21 48.10
C LEU A 6 -47.21 -11.05 47.11
N SER A 7 -46.47 -10.04 47.56
CA SER A 7 -45.96 -8.99 46.64
C SER A 7 -44.81 -9.54 45.85
N ALA A 8 -44.98 -9.61 44.52
CA ALA A 8 -43.89 -9.87 43.59
C ALA A 8 -43.15 -8.57 43.26
N LEU A 9 -41.89 -8.48 43.69
CA LEU A 9 -40.96 -7.46 43.24
C LEU A 9 -40.55 -7.82 41.80
N VAL A 10 -40.95 -6.97 40.87
CA VAL A 10 -40.42 -6.97 39.50
C VAL A 10 -39.14 -6.15 39.48
N THR A 11 -38.01 -6.82 39.57
CA THR A 11 -36.70 -6.21 39.32
C THR A 11 -36.53 -5.99 37.82
N GLY A 12 -36.71 -4.77 37.37
CA GLY A 12 -36.42 -4.35 36.01
C GLY A 12 -34.90 -4.44 35.73
N VAL A 13 -34.49 -5.40 34.94
CA VAL A 13 -33.14 -5.43 34.38
C VAL A 13 -33.10 -4.42 33.25
N ALA A 14 -32.47 -3.28 33.49
CA ALA A 14 -32.15 -2.32 32.44
C ALA A 14 -31.06 -2.94 31.57
N LEU A 15 -31.42 -3.40 30.36
CA LEU A 15 -30.46 -3.70 29.31
C LEU A 15 -29.85 -2.38 28.86
N LEU A 16 -28.63 -2.07 29.35
CA LEU A 16 -27.78 -1.10 28.68
C LEU A 16 -27.38 -1.71 27.34
N ALA A 17 -28.02 -1.27 26.27
CA ALA A 17 -27.52 -1.45 24.93
C ALA A 17 -26.23 -0.62 24.83
N ALA A 18 -25.09 -1.26 25.02
CA ALA A 18 -23.81 -0.68 24.61
C ALA A 18 -23.90 -0.51 23.09
N ALA A 19 -24.11 0.73 22.64
CA ALA A 19 -23.86 1.10 21.27
C ALA A 19 -22.37 0.79 21.02
N ALA A 20 -22.09 -0.33 20.35
CA ALA A 20 -20.78 -0.57 19.78
C ALA A 20 -20.57 0.56 18.77
N THR A 21 -19.87 1.60 19.20
CA THR A 21 -19.22 2.50 18.25
C THR A 21 -18.23 1.62 17.50
N SER A 22 -18.61 1.19 16.32
CA SER A 22 -17.68 0.66 15.32
C SER A 22 -16.72 1.81 15.04
N SER A 23 -15.66 1.91 15.83
CA SER A 23 -14.47 2.60 15.39
C SER A 23 -14.01 1.77 14.20
N ALA A 24 -14.05 2.37 13.01
CA ALA A 24 -13.30 1.90 11.86
C ALA A 24 -11.80 2.12 12.20
N ASP A 25 -11.32 1.35 13.18
CA ASP A 25 -9.90 1.18 13.38
C ASP A 25 -9.43 0.36 12.19
N GLY A 26 -8.44 0.84 11.48
CA GLY A 26 -7.92 0.28 10.24
C GLY A 26 -7.34 -1.13 10.37
N THR A 27 -8.13 -2.05 10.96
CA THR A 27 -7.84 -3.49 11.04
C THR A 27 -8.31 -4.22 9.78
N GLY A 28 -8.63 -3.48 8.71
CA GLY A 28 -9.00 -4.01 7.41
C GLY A 28 -7.97 -4.97 6.84
N LEU A 29 -8.39 -5.74 5.88
CA LEU A 29 -7.55 -6.71 5.17
C LEU A 29 -6.32 -6.04 4.54
N PRO A 30 -5.21 -6.77 4.35
CA PRO A 30 -4.08 -6.28 3.57
C PRO A 30 -4.57 -5.76 2.21
N GLY A 31 -4.27 -4.50 1.90
CA GLY A 31 -4.78 -3.84 0.69
C GLY A 31 -5.98 -2.92 0.91
N ASP A 32 -6.51 -2.81 2.13
CA ASP A 32 -7.53 -1.81 2.46
C ASP A 32 -7.02 -0.40 2.16
N PRO A 33 -7.70 0.36 1.28
CA PRO A 33 -7.31 1.74 0.93
C PRO A 33 -7.19 2.65 2.16
N GLY A 34 -8.07 2.50 3.14
CA GLY A 34 -8.04 3.28 4.39
C GLY A 34 -6.74 3.09 5.15
N ARG A 35 -6.28 1.84 5.30
CA ARG A 35 -5.00 1.55 5.96
C ARG A 35 -3.79 2.11 5.22
N PHE A 36 -3.85 2.13 3.88
CA PHE A 36 -2.79 2.70 3.09
C PHE A 36 -2.71 4.22 3.29
N TYR A 37 -3.85 4.88 3.26
CA TYR A 37 -3.92 6.34 3.36
C TYR A 37 -3.60 6.87 4.76
N ASP A 38 -3.83 6.11 5.81
CA ASP A 38 -3.57 6.51 7.20
C ASP A 38 -2.11 6.89 7.50
N GLY A 39 -1.16 6.42 6.72
CA GLY A 39 0.25 6.71 6.96
C GLY A 39 0.98 7.43 5.82
N VAL A 40 0.51 7.31 4.58
CA VAL A 40 1.20 7.82 3.39
C VAL A 40 0.48 9.00 2.75
N LEU A 41 -0.84 8.95 2.72
CA LEU A 41 -1.67 10.00 2.15
C LEU A 41 -2.67 10.47 3.20
N PRO A 42 -2.42 11.55 3.92
CA PRO A 42 -3.41 12.12 4.82
C PRO A 42 -4.66 12.52 4.01
N VAL A 43 -5.79 11.88 4.33
CA VAL A 43 -7.09 12.12 3.67
C VAL A 43 -7.53 13.57 3.83
N ASN A 44 -7.12 14.19 4.93
CA ASN A 44 -7.36 15.60 5.21
C ASN A 44 -6.04 16.28 5.62
N PRO A 45 -5.17 16.66 4.68
CA PRO A 45 -4.00 17.44 5.04
C PRO A 45 -4.45 18.76 5.70
N PRO A 46 -3.77 19.22 6.74
CA PRO A 46 -4.12 20.49 7.38
C PRO A 46 -4.09 21.61 6.31
N PRO A 47 -5.00 22.61 6.42
CA PRO A 47 -5.03 23.70 5.47
C PRO A 47 -3.68 24.40 5.42
N ARG A 48 -3.06 24.44 4.26
CA ARG A 48 -1.76 25.05 4.06
C ARG A 48 -1.92 26.57 4.08
N ARG A 49 -1.18 27.22 4.96
CA ARG A 49 -1.06 28.67 4.97
C ARG A 49 0.12 29.08 4.08
N GLY A 50 -0.14 29.86 3.02
CA GLY A 50 0.86 30.41 2.14
C GLY A 50 1.12 29.61 0.84
N PRO A 51 2.00 30.10 -0.04
CA PRO A 51 2.36 29.43 -1.28
C PRO A 51 2.95 28.06 -0.99
N MET A 52 2.49 27.03 -1.71
CA MET A 52 3.10 25.70 -1.59
C MET A 52 4.54 25.75 -2.06
N PRO A 53 5.53 25.30 -1.25
CA PRO A 53 6.88 25.11 -1.77
C PRO A 53 6.81 24.19 -2.98
N ARG A 54 7.54 24.52 -4.06
CA ARG A 54 7.71 23.56 -5.15
C ARG A 54 8.36 22.33 -4.58
N ALA A 55 7.75 21.17 -4.84
CA ALA A 55 8.33 19.91 -4.43
C ALA A 55 9.70 19.74 -5.10
N THR A 56 10.75 19.72 -4.31
CA THR A 56 12.13 19.46 -4.77
C THR A 56 12.44 17.96 -4.76
N VAL A 57 11.44 17.12 -4.44
CA VAL A 57 11.61 15.67 -4.38
C VAL A 57 11.75 15.12 -5.79
N ARG A 58 12.83 14.38 -6.03
CA ARG A 58 13.04 13.70 -7.32
C ARG A 58 11.94 12.69 -7.58
N ALA A 59 11.47 12.66 -8.82
CA ALA A 59 10.44 11.75 -9.28
C ALA A 59 10.68 11.38 -10.75
N PRO A 60 10.29 10.21 -11.21
CA PRO A 60 10.21 9.94 -12.63
C PRO A 60 9.15 10.85 -13.26
N ALA A 61 9.41 11.32 -14.50
CA ALA A 61 8.41 12.06 -15.24
C ALA A 61 7.15 11.20 -15.43
N ILE A 62 5.95 11.81 -15.31
CA ILE A 62 4.69 11.08 -15.34
C ILE A 62 4.47 10.27 -16.63
N ASN A 63 4.93 10.78 -17.77
CA ASN A 63 4.87 10.05 -19.04
C ASN A 63 5.74 8.78 -19.04
N LEU A 64 6.87 8.78 -18.32
CA LEU A 64 7.71 7.60 -18.14
C LEU A 64 7.08 6.62 -17.17
N ALA A 65 6.49 7.10 -16.07
CA ALA A 65 5.73 6.27 -15.14
C ALA A 65 4.58 5.54 -15.85
N LEU A 66 3.81 6.26 -16.67
CA LEU A 66 2.72 5.68 -17.46
C LEU A 66 3.24 4.68 -18.50
N LYS A 67 4.31 5.02 -19.22
CA LYS A 67 4.94 4.10 -20.19
C LYS A 67 5.41 2.81 -19.53
N ALA A 68 6.02 2.89 -18.34
CA ALA A 68 6.42 1.71 -17.60
C ALA A 68 5.22 0.85 -17.18
N ALA A 69 4.16 1.49 -16.65
CA ALA A 69 2.95 0.79 -16.21
C ALA A 69 2.25 0.07 -17.37
N GLN A 70 2.11 0.71 -18.52
CA GLN A 70 1.55 0.10 -19.73
C GLN A 70 2.40 -1.08 -20.21
N ALA A 71 3.72 -0.93 -20.24
CA ALA A 71 4.61 -2.02 -20.66
C ALA A 71 4.56 -3.21 -19.70
N ILE A 72 4.34 -2.98 -18.39
CA ILE A 72 4.11 -4.05 -17.42
C ILE A 72 2.80 -4.76 -17.72
N ALA A 73 1.71 -4.03 -17.92
CA ALA A 73 0.40 -4.60 -18.20
C ALA A 73 0.39 -5.39 -19.50
N GLU A 74 1.00 -4.88 -20.56
CA GLU A 74 1.12 -5.56 -21.86
C GLU A 74 2.02 -6.80 -21.78
N GLY A 75 3.18 -6.66 -21.14
CA GLY A 75 4.17 -7.74 -21.05
C GLY A 75 3.80 -8.85 -20.06
N CYS A 76 2.80 -8.63 -19.22
CA CYS A 76 2.29 -9.56 -18.21
C CYS A 76 0.75 -9.65 -18.23
N ASN A 77 0.17 -9.55 -19.42
CA ASN A 77 -1.29 -9.50 -19.62
C ASN A 77 -2.04 -10.78 -19.22
N GLN A 78 -1.32 -11.87 -18.97
CA GLN A 78 -1.91 -13.10 -18.40
C GLN A 78 -2.28 -12.98 -16.92
N TYR A 79 -1.86 -11.90 -16.24
CA TYR A 79 -2.13 -11.67 -14.83
C TYR A 79 -3.02 -10.46 -14.60
N PRO A 80 -4.01 -10.53 -13.69
CA PRO A 80 -4.83 -9.39 -13.30
C PRO A 80 -4.07 -8.50 -12.30
N LEU A 81 -3.02 -7.82 -12.75
CA LEU A 81 -2.10 -7.09 -11.90
C LEU A 81 -2.46 -5.60 -11.71
N GLY A 82 -1.88 -5.00 -10.67
CA GLY A 82 -1.83 -3.56 -10.45
C GLY A 82 -0.39 -3.06 -10.41
N VAL A 83 -0.19 -1.83 -10.84
CA VAL A 83 1.10 -1.15 -10.88
C VAL A 83 1.01 0.17 -10.13
N ALA A 84 2.02 0.50 -9.36
CA ALA A 84 2.16 1.83 -8.76
C ALA A 84 3.56 2.37 -8.96
N VAL A 85 3.67 3.69 -9.09
CA VAL A 85 4.95 4.40 -9.15
C VAL A 85 4.96 5.46 -8.06
N VAL A 86 6.03 5.50 -7.28
CA VAL A 86 6.25 6.52 -6.24
C VAL A 86 7.49 7.36 -6.57
N ASN A 87 7.54 8.57 -6.01
CA ASN A 87 8.72 9.41 -6.04
C ASN A 87 9.77 8.98 -4.99
N ALA A 88 10.89 9.67 -4.91
CA ALA A 88 11.98 9.37 -3.98
C ALA A 88 11.57 9.48 -2.48
N ALA A 89 10.50 10.21 -2.16
CA ALA A 89 9.95 10.31 -0.81
C ALA A 89 8.84 9.27 -0.53
N GLY A 90 8.54 8.38 -1.48
CA GLY A 90 7.49 7.38 -1.33
C GLY A 90 6.08 7.87 -1.65
N ALA A 91 5.90 9.15 -2.02
CA ALA A 91 4.58 9.65 -2.41
C ALA A 91 4.18 9.10 -3.79
N PRO A 92 2.93 8.64 -3.97
CA PRO A 92 2.47 8.08 -5.23
C PRO A 92 2.42 9.14 -6.33
N THR A 93 2.90 8.79 -7.51
CA THR A 93 2.80 9.59 -8.72
C THR A 93 1.86 8.96 -9.74
N LEU A 94 1.70 7.63 -9.68
CA LEU A 94 0.79 6.87 -10.52
C LEU A 94 0.32 5.61 -9.78
N ILE A 95 -0.98 5.31 -9.88
CA ILE A 95 -1.54 3.98 -9.62
C ILE A 95 -2.29 3.58 -10.90
N TYR A 96 -1.96 2.42 -11.43
CA TYR A 96 -2.50 1.91 -12.68
C TYR A 96 -3.03 0.49 -12.46
N VAL A 97 -4.33 0.31 -12.67
CA VAL A 97 -5.00 -0.98 -12.56
C VAL A 97 -5.70 -1.23 -13.90
N PRO A 98 -5.22 -2.17 -14.71
CA PRO A 98 -5.86 -2.53 -15.97
C PRO A 98 -7.28 -3.06 -15.76
N ASP A 99 -8.11 -2.96 -16.81
CA ASP A 99 -9.44 -3.52 -16.83
C ASP A 99 -9.41 -5.03 -16.50
N GLY A 100 -10.35 -5.47 -15.67
CA GLY A 100 -10.43 -6.85 -15.22
C GLY A 100 -9.50 -7.22 -14.05
N SER A 101 -8.64 -6.30 -13.60
CA SER A 101 -7.83 -6.49 -12.40
C SER A 101 -8.56 -6.05 -11.14
N ASP A 102 -8.25 -6.72 -10.00
CA ASP A 102 -8.77 -6.30 -8.71
C ASP A 102 -8.11 -4.96 -8.28
N PRO A 103 -8.88 -3.93 -7.93
CA PRO A 103 -8.35 -2.64 -7.47
C PRO A 103 -7.39 -2.75 -6.29
N SER A 104 -7.51 -3.77 -5.44
CA SER A 104 -6.61 -4.02 -4.30
C SER A 104 -5.16 -4.25 -4.74
N HIS A 105 -4.92 -4.76 -5.96
CA HIS A 105 -3.57 -4.93 -6.51
C HIS A 105 -2.85 -3.59 -6.69
N GLY A 106 -3.58 -2.51 -7.02
CA GLY A 106 -3.00 -1.16 -7.09
C GLY A 106 -2.46 -0.68 -5.74
N TYR A 107 -3.20 -0.93 -4.65
CA TYR A 107 -2.76 -0.57 -3.29
C TYR A 107 -1.62 -1.44 -2.80
N THR A 108 -1.67 -2.72 -3.08
CA THR A 108 -0.57 -3.65 -2.75
C THR A 108 0.70 -3.29 -3.50
N ALA A 109 0.61 -2.96 -4.79
CA ALA A 109 1.71 -2.45 -5.59
C ALA A 109 2.31 -1.16 -5.00
N LEU A 110 1.46 -0.24 -4.56
CA LEU A 110 1.90 1.02 -3.94
C LEU A 110 2.70 0.77 -2.65
N ARG A 111 2.25 -0.15 -1.80
CA ARG A 111 2.99 -0.54 -0.57
C ARG A 111 4.36 -1.15 -0.89
N LYS A 112 4.45 -1.98 -1.94
CA LYS A 112 5.74 -2.53 -2.39
C LYS A 112 6.67 -1.44 -2.91
N ALA A 113 6.17 -0.50 -3.73
CA ALA A 113 6.95 0.64 -4.21
C ALA A 113 7.44 1.53 -3.04
N TYR A 114 6.55 1.86 -2.10
CA TYR A 114 6.88 2.61 -0.89
C TYR A 114 7.95 1.91 -0.04
N THR A 115 7.82 0.60 0.15
CA THR A 115 8.78 -0.21 0.89
C THR A 115 10.16 -0.19 0.22
N ALA A 116 10.21 -0.30 -1.11
CA ALA A 116 11.47 -0.25 -1.85
C ALA A 116 12.22 1.06 -1.65
N VAL A 117 11.57 2.23 -1.74
CA VAL A 117 12.23 3.53 -1.50
C VAL A 117 12.59 3.73 -0.03
N THR A 118 11.76 3.25 0.90
CA THR A 118 12.00 3.36 2.35
C THR A 118 13.28 2.62 2.76
N PHE A 119 13.48 1.42 2.26
CA PHE A 119 14.66 0.60 2.57
C PHE A 119 15.77 0.71 1.54
N LYS A 120 15.55 1.42 0.43
CA LYS A 120 16.52 1.67 -0.66
C LYS A 120 17.04 0.39 -1.32
N VAL A 121 16.24 -0.66 -1.32
CA VAL A 121 16.52 -1.95 -1.96
C VAL A 121 15.25 -2.49 -2.64
N PRO A 122 15.37 -3.36 -3.65
CA PRO A 122 14.22 -4.12 -4.15
C PRO A 122 13.57 -4.92 -3.03
N THR A 123 12.24 -5.02 -3.04
CA THR A 123 11.54 -5.69 -1.92
C THR A 123 11.79 -7.19 -1.88
N SER A 124 12.19 -7.82 -2.97
CA SER A 124 12.66 -9.22 -2.98
C SER A 124 13.79 -9.49 -1.99
N GLN A 125 14.70 -8.52 -1.81
CA GLN A 125 15.79 -8.63 -0.85
C GLN A 125 15.32 -8.55 0.62
N LEU A 126 14.10 -8.06 0.86
CA LEU A 126 13.53 -7.93 2.20
C LEU A 126 12.74 -9.17 2.64
N VAL A 127 12.35 -10.04 1.69
CA VAL A 127 11.51 -11.22 1.97
C VAL A 127 12.18 -12.13 3.00
N ALA A 128 13.39 -12.59 2.71
CA ALA A 128 14.14 -13.47 3.62
C ALA A 128 14.46 -12.78 4.94
N LYS A 129 14.83 -11.50 4.89
CA LYS A 129 15.10 -10.71 6.11
C LYS A 129 13.88 -10.63 7.01
N ALA A 130 12.68 -10.39 6.45
CA ALA A 130 11.45 -10.30 7.23
C ALA A 130 11.04 -11.64 7.88
N GLN A 131 11.49 -12.76 7.32
CA GLN A 131 11.26 -14.10 7.86
C GLN A 131 12.28 -14.49 8.94
N GLN A 132 13.53 -14.11 8.76
CA GLN A 132 14.66 -14.52 9.61
C GLN A 132 14.92 -13.57 10.77
N ASP A 133 14.63 -12.28 10.62
CA ASP A 133 14.77 -11.25 11.64
C ASP A 133 13.39 -10.91 12.23
N ALA A 134 13.11 -11.43 13.43
CA ALA A 134 11.82 -11.24 14.09
C ALA A 134 11.52 -9.75 14.38
N ALA A 135 12.52 -8.94 14.71
CA ALA A 135 12.34 -7.51 14.96
C ALA A 135 11.99 -6.76 13.67
N PHE A 136 12.68 -7.08 12.57
CA PHE A 136 12.38 -6.52 11.27
C PHE A 136 10.99 -6.97 10.77
N GLY A 137 10.67 -8.26 10.92
CA GLY A 137 9.35 -8.79 10.58
C GLY A 137 8.22 -8.11 11.36
N ALA A 138 8.43 -7.87 12.66
CA ALA A 138 7.48 -7.13 13.50
C ALA A 138 7.31 -5.68 13.04
N LYS A 139 8.40 -4.98 12.67
CA LYS A 139 8.37 -3.63 12.10
C LYS A 139 7.53 -3.57 10.81
N ILE A 140 7.74 -4.52 9.89
CA ILE A 140 6.97 -4.60 8.63
C ILE A 140 5.48 -4.81 8.92
N LYS A 141 5.14 -5.67 9.88
CA LYS A 141 3.74 -5.96 10.25
C LYS A 141 3.06 -4.79 10.96
N ALA A 142 3.81 -4.02 11.75
CA ALA A 142 3.28 -2.89 12.52
C ALA A 142 2.96 -1.67 11.65
N ASP A 143 3.64 -1.49 10.52
CA ASP A 143 3.40 -0.37 9.62
C ASP A 143 2.53 -0.84 8.43
N PRO A 144 1.26 -0.39 8.33
CA PRO A 144 0.35 -0.79 7.27
C PRO A 144 0.82 -0.38 5.86
N ASN A 145 1.75 0.57 5.76
CA ASN A 145 2.29 1.03 4.49
C ASN A 145 3.44 0.16 3.98
N LEU A 146 4.04 -0.65 4.85
CA LEU A 146 5.15 -1.52 4.48
C LEU A 146 4.66 -2.89 4.00
N MET A 147 5.39 -3.44 3.02
CA MET A 147 5.13 -4.79 2.49
C MET A 147 6.42 -5.41 1.94
N ALA A 148 7.01 -6.35 2.68
CA ALA A 148 8.21 -7.07 2.27
C ALA A 148 7.89 -8.31 1.45
N PHE A 149 7.25 -8.11 0.28
CA PHE A 149 7.01 -9.12 -0.74
C PHE A 149 7.64 -8.66 -2.04
N SER A 150 8.10 -9.59 -2.88
CA SER A 150 8.68 -9.29 -4.20
C SER A 150 7.75 -8.41 -5.06
N GLY A 151 8.33 -7.54 -5.89
CA GLY A 151 7.60 -6.67 -6.81
C GLY A 151 7.83 -5.17 -6.63
N GLY A 152 8.58 -4.73 -5.61
CA GLY A 152 9.03 -3.35 -5.46
C GLY A 152 10.42 -3.15 -6.04
N ILE A 153 10.58 -2.27 -7.04
CA ILE A 153 11.80 -2.09 -7.86
C ILE A 153 12.20 -0.62 -7.85
N LEU A 154 13.46 -0.34 -7.54
CA LEU A 154 13.97 1.04 -7.50
C LEU A 154 14.12 1.62 -8.91
N LEU A 155 13.74 2.88 -9.04
CA LEU A 155 14.07 3.74 -10.18
C LEU A 155 15.28 4.61 -9.83
N LYS A 156 16.35 4.50 -10.63
CA LYS A 156 17.61 5.19 -10.38
C LYS A 156 18.09 5.96 -11.60
N VAL A 157 18.78 7.08 -11.31
CA VAL A 157 19.60 7.84 -12.27
C VAL A 157 21.02 7.89 -11.72
N GLY A 158 21.93 7.14 -12.32
CA GLY A 158 23.20 6.84 -11.67
C GLY A 158 22.94 6.10 -10.34
N ASP A 159 23.50 6.61 -9.25
CA ASP A 159 23.29 6.06 -7.91
C ASP A 159 22.08 6.66 -7.18
N ASP A 160 21.52 7.73 -7.72
CA ASP A 160 20.40 8.44 -7.10
C ASP A 160 19.08 7.70 -7.28
N ILE A 161 18.39 7.41 -6.18
CA ILE A 161 17.04 6.89 -6.19
C ILE A 161 16.07 8.04 -6.47
N ILE A 162 15.35 7.96 -7.58
CA ILE A 162 14.33 8.93 -7.98
C ILE A 162 12.90 8.44 -7.71
N GLY A 163 12.73 7.20 -7.32
CA GLY A 163 11.44 6.58 -7.02
C GLY A 163 11.50 5.08 -7.06
N ALA A 164 10.34 4.45 -7.14
CA ALA A 164 10.20 3.01 -7.35
C ALA A 164 8.93 2.68 -8.13
N ILE A 165 8.95 1.51 -8.77
CA ILE A 165 7.79 0.81 -9.31
C ILE A 165 7.41 -0.29 -8.34
N GLY A 166 6.12 -0.47 -8.08
CA GLY A 166 5.56 -1.65 -7.43
C GLY A 166 4.63 -2.38 -8.38
N VAL A 167 4.63 -3.70 -8.30
CA VAL A 167 3.73 -4.59 -9.04
C VAL A 167 3.11 -5.59 -8.07
N SER A 168 1.84 -5.90 -8.26
CA SER A 168 1.12 -6.92 -7.49
C SER A 168 0.05 -7.59 -8.34
N GLY A 169 -0.20 -8.88 -8.10
CA GLY A 169 -1.24 -9.64 -8.76
C GLY A 169 -0.73 -10.66 -9.79
N ALA A 170 0.58 -10.76 -10.01
CA ALA A 170 1.17 -11.80 -10.86
C ALA A 170 1.33 -13.13 -10.09
N GLU A 171 0.20 -13.70 -9.68
CA GLU A 171 0.12 -14.96 -8.96
C GLU A 171 -0.16 -16.15 -9.93
N PRO A 172 0.18 -17.39 -9.54
CA PRO A 172 0.99 -17.82 -8.39
C PRO A 172 2.49 -17.67 -8.65
N GLY A 173 3.29 -17.55 -7.58
CA GLY A 173 4.74 -17.75 -7.64
C GLY A 173 5.60 -16.49 -7.68
N GLY A 174 5.03 -15.29 -7.45
CA GLY A 174 5.84 -14.09 -7.21
C GLY A 174 6.47 -13.45 -8.46
N HIS A 175 5.83 -13.58 -9.62
CA HIS A 175 6.28 -12.97 -10.88
C HIS A 175 6.16 -11.44 -10.91
N ASP A 176 5.68 -10.81 -9.83
CA ASP A 176 5.53 -9.36 -9.74
C ASP A 176 6.81 -8.60 -10.07
N GLU A 177 7.97 -9.08 -9.57
CA GLU A 177 9.26 -8.43 -9.84
C GLU A 177 9.69 -8.60 -11.30
N GLU A 178 9.48 -9.77 -11.89
CA GLU A 178 9.77 -10.01 -13.30
C GLU A 178 8.93 -9.08 -14.20
N CYS A 179 7.64 -8.93 -13.89
CA CYS A 179 6.77 -8.01 -14.59
C CYS A 179 7.25 -6.56 -14.43
N GLY A 180 7.60 -6.15 -13.21
CA GLY A 180 8.11 -4.82 -12.95
C GLY A 180 9.42 -4.50 -13.66
N LEU A 181 10.32 -5.48 -13.79
CA LEU A 181 11.57 -5.35 -14.56
C LEU A 181 11.32 -5.09 -16.04
N LYS A 182 10.25 -5.65 -16.65
CA LYS A 182 9.85 -5.33 -18.03
C LYS A 182 9.55 -3.84 -18.19
N GLY A 183 8.78 -3.26 -17.26
CA GLY A 183 8.49 -1.81 -17.26
C GLY A 183 9.74 -0.96 -17.09
N LEU A 184 10.60 -1.31 -16.12
CA LEU A 184 11.88 -0.62 -15.92
C LEU A 184 12.74 -0.66 -17.19
N GLN A 185 12.81 -1.79 -17.88
CA GLN A 185 13.58 -1.95 -19.11
C GLN A 185 13.15 -0.94 -20.18
N GLN A 186 11.83 -0.69 -20.31
CA GLN A 186 11.28 0.24 -21.29
C GLN A 186 11.64 1.71 -21.07
N ILE A 187 11.95 2.08 -19.82
CA ILE A 187 12.20 3.48 -19.46
C ILE A 187 13.62 3.75 -18.98
N ARG A 188 14.43 2.72 -18.73
CA ARG A 188 15.77 2.85 -18.10
C ARG A 188 16.67 3.88 -18.83
N SER A 189 16.73 3.85 -20.16
CA SER A 189 17.54 4.79 -20.94
C SER A 189 16.99 6.20 -21.02
N LEU A 190 15.73 6.39 -20.57
CA LEU A 190 15.02 7.68 -20.60
C LEU A 190 15.02 8.38 -19.24
N LEU A 191 15.45 7.69 -18.18
CA LEU A 191 15.58 8.29 -16.84
C LEU A 191 16.78 9.24 -16.84
N LYS A 192 16.55 10.49 -16.34
CA LYS A 192 17.56 11.56 -16.32
C LYS A 192 17.54 12.29 -14.98
#